data_1221ec9d3c9eb157ba95470a7827914a
#
_entry.id   1221ec9d3c9eb157ba95470a7827914a
#
_cell.length_a   1.000
_cell.length_b   1.000
_cell.length_c   1.000
_cell.angle_alpha   90.00
_cell.angle_beta   90.00
_cell.angle_gamma   90.00
#
_symmetry.space_group_name_H-M   'P 1'
#
loop_
_entity.id
_entity.type
_entity.pdbx_description
1 polymer ?
#
loop_
_entity_poly.entity_id
_entity_poly.type
_entity_poly.pdbx_seq_one_letter_code
_entity_poly.pdbx_strand_id
1 'polypeptide(L)'
;MRASGILMPISSLPSPYGIGTMGAAARSFVDFLVKSGQAYWQILPVCPTSYGDSPYQSFSTFAGNPYFIDLDDLAKQGLLLPEEYASIDWECTPDCINYGVMYEKRYAVLRCAAKRLLAKPGADYRRFVKENDFWLPDYALFMALKDAHNGVCWLEWEEPLRRREPAALAAARQQYADDVAFWQAVQFMFYSQWQALKHYANRQEIRIIGDLPIYVALDSVDVWSCPQEFQLDENLLPTEVAGCPPDGFSATGQLWGNPLFDWDSMAKTGYAWWVRRIKHMCSIYDVVRIDHFRGFAGYYAIPYGEATARNGRWREGPGYALFAAIKKKLGSPRIIAEDLGLLTEDVTALLKQCGYPGMKVLEFAFDSRDGGDYRPHSYPKNCIAYVGTHDNEPVNGWMETAAPEDVACAVRYLNLTKKEGYHWGMMRGIWSSAADLAVVQAQDLLGLGHESRMNTPSTLGGNWCWRAEPGVFNTRLAKKLHSEMELYGRLPE
;
A
#
# COMPACT_ATOMS: atom_id res chain seq x y z
N MET A 1 21.11 11.49 -9.37
CA MET A 1 20.10 12.40 -9.95
C MET A 1 19.12 12.75 -8.87
N ARG A 2 18.77 14.02 -8.68
CA ARG A 2 17.72 14.43 -7.74
C ARG A 2 16.37 14.41 -8.46
N ALA A 3 15.36 13.84 -7.84
CA ALA A 3 14.03 13.67 -8.43
C ALA A 3 12.93 14.05 -7.43
N SER A 4 11.70 14.12 -7.91
CA SER A 4 10.52 14.32 -7.09
C SER A 4 9.38 13.40 -7.50
N GLY A 5 8.43 13.24 -6.60
CA GLY A 5 7.22 12.44 -6.78
C GLY A 5 6.06 12.92 -5.94
N ILE A 6 4.89 12.38 -6.22
CA ILE A 6 3.67 12.63 -5.47
C ILE A 6 3.11 11.30 -4.94
N LEU A 7 2.78 11.28 -3.64
CA LEU A 7 2.01 10.21 -3.03
C LEU A 7 0.52 10.48 -3.27
N MET A 8 -0.10 9.62 -4.07
CA MET A 8 -1.52 9.67 -4.41
C MET A 8 -2.05 8.25 -4.57
N PRO A 9 -2.85 7.75 -3.63
CA PRO A 9 -3.45 6.42 -3.72
C PRO A 9 -4.36 6.28 -4.94
N ILE A 10 -4.43 5.10 -5.53
CA ILE A 10 -5.37 4.82 -6.63
C ILE A 10 -6.81 5.07 -6.17
N SER A 11 -7.17 4.62 -4.94
CA SER A 11 -8.47 4.83 -4.33
C SER A 11 -8.89 6.30 -4.28
N SER A 12 -7.93 7.21 -4.13
CA SER A 12 -8.15 8.64 -3.96
C SER A 12 -8.26 9.42 -5.27
N LEU A 13 -8.09 8.78 -6.41
CA LEU A 13 -8.31 9.43 -7.71
C LEU A 13 -9.79 9.76 -7.92
N PRO A 14 -10.13 10.88 -8.58
CA PRO A 14 -11.52 11.21 -8.90
C PRO A 14 -12.14 10.16 -9.83
N SER A 15 -13.34 9.74 -9.52
CA SER A 15 -14.10 8.77 -10.32
C SER A 15 -15.59 8.92 -10.06
N PRO A 16 -16.47 8.76 -11.05
CA PRO A 16 -17.91 8.79 -10.84
C PRO A 16 -18.44 7.52 -10.16
N TYR A 17 -17.59 6.49 -9.96
CA TYR A 17 -18.01 5.16 -9.51
C TYR A 17 -17.58 4.83 -8.08
N GLY A 18 -17.62 5.81 -7.19
CA GLY A 18 -17.48 5.65 -5.74
C GLY A 18 -16.05 5.56 -5.21
N ILE A 19 -15.09 5.16 -6.03
CA ILE A 19 -13.67 4.99 -5.67
C ILE A 19 -12.80 5.27 -6.88
N GLY A 20 -11.56 5.71 -6.65
CA GLY A 20 -10.58 5.86 -7.73
C GLY A 20 -10.27 4.54 -8.45
N THR A 21 -10.06 4.60 -9.76
CA THR A 21 -9.83 3.45 -10.62
C THR A 21 -8.62 3.63 -11.55
N MET A 22 -8.20 2.55 -12.19
CA MET A 22 -7.07 2.52 -13.15
C MET A 22 -7.43 3.09 -14.53
N GLY A 23 -8.55 3.81 -14.65
CA GLY A 23 -9.09 4.32 -15.89
C GLY A 23 -8.57 5.69 -16.31
N ALA A 24 -9.47 6.51 -16.87
CA ALA A 24 -9.14 7.82 -17.42
C ALA A 24 -8.54 8.78 -16.38
N ALA A 25 -9.05 8.77 -15.14
CA ALA A 25 -8.54 9.64 -14.08
C ALA A 25 -7.08 9.32 -13.71
N ALA A 26 -6.72 8.04 -13.66
CA ALA A 26 -5.34 7.61 -13.41
C ALA A 26 -4.40 8.05 -14.54
N ARG A 27 -4.82 7.91 -15.80
CA ARG A 27 -4.04 8.39 -16.94
C ARG A 27 -3.89 9.92 -16.95
N SER A 28 -4.96 10.64 -16.60
CA SER A 28 -4.91 12.12 -16.47
C SER A 28 -3.98 12.56 -15.33
N PHE A 29 -3.90 11.78 -14.26
CA PHE A 29 -2.96 12.06 -13.17
C PHE A 29 -1.50 11.81 -13.62
N VAL A 30 -1.22 10.78 -14.40
CA VAL A 30 0.09 10.58 -15.03
C VAL A 30 0.45 11.79 -15.90
N ASP A 31 -0.48 12.28 -16.73
CA ASP A 31 -0.25 13.48 -17.56
C ASP A 31 0.03 14.73 -16.72
N PHE A 32 -0.61 14.85 -15.56
CA PHE A 32 -0.33 15.92 -14.61
C PHE A 32 1.08 15.79 -14.04
N LEU A 33 1.52 14.58 -13.65
CA LEU A 33 2.87 14.33 -13.16
C LEU A 33 3.93 14.75 -14.18
N VAL A 34 3.75 14.38 -15.44
CA VAL A 34 4.65 14.78 -16.54
C VAL A 34 4.70 16.31 -16.67
N LYS A 35 3.54 16.97 -16.76
CA LYS A 35 3.45 18.43 -16.90
C LYS A 35 4.04 19.19 -15.71
N SER A 36 4.06 18.57 -14.53
CA SER A 36 4.58 19.16 -13.30
C SER A 36 6.04 18.80 -13.03
N GLY A 37 6.72 18.09 -13.95
CA GLY A 37 8.13 17.72 -13.81
C GLY A 37 8.42 16.68 -12.75
N GLN A 38 7.43 15.80 -12.46
CA GLN A 38 7.62 14.68 -11.54
C GLN A 38 8.20 13.47 -12.26
N ALA A 39 8.98 12.66 -11.54
CA ALA A 39 9.52 11.39 -12.03
C ALA A 39 8.85 10.17 -11.38
N TYR A 40 8.16 10.36 -10.26
CA TYR A 40 7.60 9.26 -9.49
C TYR A 40 6.14 9.51 -9.09
N TRP A 41 5.37 8.44 -9.15
CA TRP A 41 4.05 8.32 -8.56
C TRP A 41 4.12 7.27 -7.45
N GLN A 42 3.99 7.68 -6.19
CA GLN A 42 3.88 6.75 -5.07
C GLN A 42 2.42 6.44 -4.79
N ILE A 43 2.11 5.16 -4.61
CA ILE A 43 0.78 4.65 -4.29
C ILE A 43 0.84 3.82 -3.01
N LEU A 44 -0.33 3.55 -2.43
CA LEU A 44 -0.49 2.59 -1.34
C LEU A 44 -0.62 1.16 -1.91
N PRO A 45 -0.58 0.10 -1.06
CA PRO A 45 -0.73 -1.27 -1.52
C PRO A 45 -1.99 -1.44 -2.38
N VAL A 46 -1.86 -2.12 -3.51
CA VAL A 46 -2.98 -2.36 -4.44
C VAL A 46 -3.69 -3.69 -4.20
N CYS A 47 -3.42 -4.34 -3.08
CA CYS A 47 -4.04 -5.60 -2.69
C CYS A 47 -5.50 -5.41 -2.25
N PRO A 48 -6.34 -6.49 -2.30
CA PRO A 48 -7.71 -6.43 -1.81
C PRO A 48 -7.74 -6.02 -0.34
N THR A 49 -8.63 -5.09 0.02
CA THR A 49 -8.85 -4.73 1.42
C THR A 49 -9.72 -5.76 2.11
N SER A 50 -9.46 -6.00 3.40
CA SER A 50 -10.29 -6.82 4.27
C SER A 50 -11.16 -5.93 5.18
N TYR A 51 -11.66 -6.49 6.28
CA TYR A 51 -12.41 -5.73 7.28
C TYR A 51 -11.58 -4.53 7.80
N GLY A 52 -12.19 -3.34 7.84
CA GLY A 52 -11.53 -2.09 8.24
C GLY A 52 -10.91 -1.31 7.06
N ASP A 53 -11.06 -1.79 5.82
CA ASP A 53 -10.73 -1.10 4.56
C ASP A 53 -9.25 -0.72 4.39
N SER A 54 -8.40 -1.13 5.33
CA SER A 54 -6.97 -0.86 5.29
C SER A 54 -6.28 -1.62 4.16
N PRO A 55 -5.51 -0.95 3.29
CA PRO A 55 -4.71 -1.63 2.28
C PRO A 55 -3.54 -2.44 2.87
N TYR A 56 -3.25 -2.26 4.16
CA TYR A 56 -2.22 -3.00 4.90
C TYR A 56 -2.76 -4.28 5.56
N GLN A 57 -4.09 -4.45 5.58
CA GLN A 57 -4.76 -5.68 6.02
C GLN A 57 -5.46 -6.30 4.80
N SER A 58 -4.81 -7.22 4.12
CA SER A 58 -5.29 -7.75 2.85
C SER A 58 -5.57 -9.25 2.92
N PHE A 59 -6.56 -9.69 2.15
CA PHE A 59 -6.83 -11.13 1.92
C PHE A 59 -5.72 -11.85 1.15
N SER A 60 -4.85 -11.12 0.44
CA SER A 60 -3.76 -11.71 -0.32
C SER A 60 -2.67 -10.68 -0.63
N THR A 61 -1.41 -11.08 -0.46
CA THR A 61 -0.26 -10.26 -0.88
C THR A 61 -0.03 -10.29 -2.40
N PHE A 62 -0.66 -11.20 -3.14
CA PHE A 62 -0.47 -11.38 -4.59
C PHE A 62 -1.63 -10.84 -5.42
N ALA A 63 -2.84 -10.80 -4.87
CA ALA A 63 -4.03 -10.37 -5.59
C ALA A 63 -4.14 -8.84 -5.69
N GLY A 64 -4.79 -8.37 -6.74
CA GLY A 64 -5.13 -6.95 -6.90
C GLY A 64 -6.53 -6.63 -6.41
N ASN A 65 -6.74 -5.39 -5.95
CA ASN A 65 -8.01 -4.91 -5.41
C ASN A 65 -9.07 -4.75 -6.50
N PRO A 66 -10.15 -5.51 -6.47
CA PRO A 66 -11.21 -5.44 -7.49
C PRO A 66 -11.86 -4.06 -7.61
N TYR A 67 -11.84 -3.26 -6.55
CA TYR A 67 -12.42 -1.91 -6.55
C TYR A 67 -11.71 -0.97 -7.53
N PHE A 68 -10.43 -1.18 -7.83
CA PHE A 68 -9.65 -0.33 -8.73
C PHE A 68 -9.89 -0.63 -10.22
N ILE A 69 -10.64 -1.69 -10.56
CA ILE A 69 -11.00 -2.01 -11.93
C ILE A 69 -11.92 -0.91 -12.48
N ASP A 70 -11.55 -0.30 -13.57
CA ASP A 70 -12.32 0.76 -14.23
C ASP A 70 -13.46 0.16 -15.06
N LEU A 71 -14.68 0.62 -14.81
CA LEU A 71 -15.89 0.08 -15.44
C LEU A 71 -16.04 0.56 -16.88
N ASP A 72 -15.64 1.80 -17.18
CA ASP A 72 -15.67 2.33 -18.55
C ASP A 72 -14.69 1.62 -19.47
N ASP A 73 -13.52 1.23 -18.94
CA ASP A 73 -12.54 0.47 -19.70
C ASP A 73 -13.03 -0.98 -19.94
N LEU A 74 -13.79 -1.57 -19.01
CA LEU A 74 -14.48 -2.85 -19.25
C LEU A 74 -15.61 -2.70 -20.29
N ALA A 75 -16.34 -1.59 -20.30
CA ALA A 75 -17.38 -1.34 -21.29
C ALA A 75 -16.77 -1.16 -22.71
N LYS A 76 -15.65 -0.43 -22.82
CA LYS A 76 -14.89 -0.32 -24.10
C LYS A 76 -14.42 -1.67 -24.64
N GLN A 77 -14.16 -2.64 -23.75
CA GLN A 77 -13.80 -4.01 -24.10
C GLN A 77 -15.01 -4.90 -24.44
N GLY A 78 -16.24 -4.38 -24.30
CA GLY A 78 -17.46 -5.14 -24.50
C GLY A 78 -17.80 -6.12 -23.37
N LEU A 79 -17.16 -5.96 -22.21
CA LEU A 79 -17.39 -6.78 -21.01
C LEU A 79 -18.53 -6.24 -20.14
N LEU A 80 -18.84 -4.95 -20.24
CA LEU A 80 -19.99 -4.31 -19.57
C LEU A 80 -20.80 -3.51 -20.58
N LEU A 81 -22.08 -3.30 -20.25
CA LEU A 81 -22.95 -2.35 -20.93
C LEU A 81 -23.13 -1.13 -20.00
N PRO A 82 -23.19 0.11 -20.53
CA PRO A 82 -23.33 1.32 -19.71
C PRO A 82 -24.52 1.29 -18.75
N GLU A 83 -25.64 0.70 -19.16
CA GLU A 83 -26.86 0.55 -18.35
C GLU A 83 -26.68 -0.36 -17.13
N GLU A 84 -25.62 -1.15 -17.05
CA GLU A 84 -25.35 -2.05 -15.93
C GLU A 84 -24.63 -1.36 -14.76
N TYR A 85 -24.07 -0.14 -14.97
CA TYR A 85 -23.28 0.53 -13.93
C TYR A 85 -23.45 2.05 -13.87
N ALA A 86 -23.81 2.73 -14.96
CA ALA A 86 -23.80 4.19 -15.03
C ALA A 86 -24.87 4.84 -14.15
N SER A 87 -25.99 4.16 -13.91
CA SER A 87 -27.10 4.66 -13.09
C SER A 87 -27.03 4.22 -11.62
N ILE A 88 -26.00 3.49 -11.22
CA ILE A 88 -25.85 3.04 -9.83
C ILE A 88 -25.49 4.26 -8.96
N ASP A 89 -26.28 4.48 -7.93
CA ASP A 89 -25.91 5.40 -6.85
C ASP A 89 -24.86 4.74 -5.96
N TRP A 90 -23.64 5.29 -5.99
CA TRP A 90 -22.52 4.79 -5.19
C TRP A 90 -22.47 5.39 -3.79
N GLU A 91 -23.46 6.23 -3.42
CA GLU A 91 -23.67 6.81 -2.09
C GLU A 91 -22.36 7.37 -1.49
N CYS A 92 -21.52 7.96 -2.32
CA CYS A 92 -20.27 8.59 -1.93
C CYS A 92 -20.35 10.10 -2.12
N THR A 93 -19.64 10.84 -1.27
CA THR A 93 -19.35 12.24 -1.54
C THR A 93 -18.19 12.35 -2.54
N PRO A 94 -18.00 13.50 -3.22
CA PRO A 94 -16.88 13.69 -4.12
C PRO A 94 -15.52 13.42 -3.47
N ASP A 95 -15.40 13.65 -2.17
CA ASP A 95 -14.18 13.62 -1.36
C ASP A 95 -14.05 12.39 -0.44
N CYS A 96 -15.06 11.48 -0.40
CA CYS A 96 -15.04 10.34 0.49
C CYS A 96 -15.60 9.06 -0.17
N ILE A 97 -14.97 7.93 0.13
CA ILE A 97 -15.38 6.58 -0.31
C ILE A 97 -16.36 5.99 0.70
N ASN A 98 -17.47 5.41 0.21
CA ASN A 98 -18.33 4.55 1.01
C ASN A 98 -18.02 3.08 0.72
N TYR A 99 -17.16 2.47 1.53
CA TYR A 99 -16.72 1.08 1.33
C TYR A 99 -17.86 0.06 1.49
N GLY A 100 -18.85 0.32 2.35
CA GLY A 100 -20.02 -0.54 2.48
C GLY A 100 -20.77 -0.69 1.16
N VAL A 101 -21.02 0.44 0.49
CA VAL A 101 -21.66 0.47 -0.83
C VAL A 101 -20.79 -0.17 -1.90
N MET A 102 -19.45 0.05 -1.83
CA MET A 102 -18.51 -0.63 -2.73
C MET A 102 -18.62 -2.15 -2.59
N TYR A 103 -18.66 -2.66 -1.37
CA TYR A 103 -18.82 -4.09 -1.10
C TYR A 103 -20.14 -4.66 -1.65
N GLU A 104 -21.24 -3.95 -1.43
CA GLU A 104 -22.56 -4.43 -1.89
C GLU A 104 -22.73 -4.37 -3.41
N LYS A 105 -22.34 -3.27 -4.05
CA LYS A 105 -22.69 -2.98 -5.44
C LYS A 105 -21.61 -3.36 -6.45
N ARG A 106 -20.32 -3.22 -6.09
CA ARG A 106 -19.21 -3.37 -7.05
C ARG A 106 -19.09 -4.79 -7.59
N TYR A 107 -19.20 -5.77 -6.71
CA TYR A 107 -19.07 -7.18 -7.12
C TYR A 107 -20.21 -7.65 -8.03
N ALA A 108 -21.43 -7.13 -7.86
CA ALA A 108 -22.53 -7.43 -8.76
C ALA A 108 -22.24 -6.99 -10.21
N VAL A 109 -21.69 -5.80 -10.39
CA VAL A 109 -21.25 -5.29 -11.70
C VAL A 109 -20.11 -6.14 -12.27
N LEU A 110 -19.10 -6.46 -11.45
CA LEU A 110 -17.98 -7.29 -11.90
C LEU A 110 -18.39 -8.72 -12.27
N ARG A 111 -19.43 -9.27 -11.65
CA ARG A 111 -20.02 -10.57 -12.05
C ARG A 111 -20.59 -10.52 -13.47
N CYS A 112 -21.21 -9.41 -13.89
CA CYS A 112 -21.68 -9.25 -15.28
C CYS A 112 -20.49 -9.28 -16.26
N ALA A 113 -19.41 -8.56 -15.95
CA ALA A 113 -18.22 -8.54 -16.78
C ALA A 113 -17.54 -9.92 -16.85
N ALA A 114 -17.36 -10.57 -15.70
CA ALA A 114 -16.76 -11.90 -15.62
C ALA A 114 -17.55 -12.94 -16.40
N LYS A 115 -18.88 -12.91 -16.33
CA LYS A 115 -19.75 -13.83 -17.10
C LYS A 115 -19.51 -13.70 -18.61
N ARG A 116 -19.35 -12.48 -19.15
CA ARG A 116 -19.06 -12.27 -20.57
C ARG A 116 -17.65 -12.73 -20.93
N LEU A 117 -16.68 -12.43 -20.10
CA LEU A 117 -15.30 -12.89 -20.29
C LEU A 117 -15.22 -14.42 -20.33
N LEU A 118 -15.85 -15.09 -19.37
CA LEU A 118 -15.82 -16.55 -19.22
C LEU A 118 -16.65 -17.28 -20.29
N ALA A 119 -17.66 -16.64 -20.89
CA ALA A 119 -18.39 -17.20 -22.00
C ALA A 119 -17.50 -17.39 -23.25
N LYS A 120 -16.46 -16.57 -23.40
CA LYS A 120 -15.50 -16.66 -24.53
C LYS A 120 -14.10 -16.26 -24.05
N PRO A 121 -13.43 -17.10 -23.25
CA PRO A 121 -12.13 -16.76 -22.69
C PRO A 121 -11.06 -16.69 -23.81
N GLY A 122 -10.39 -15.55 -23.90
CA GLY A 122 -9.33 -15.29 -24.87
C GLY A 122 -8.00 -16.00 -24.51
N ALA A 123 -7.03 -15.93 -25.42
CA ALA A 123 -5.71 -16.50 -25.18
C ALA A 123 -4.99 -15.82 -24.00
N ASP A 124 -5.18 -14.49 -23.85
CA ASP A 124 -4.53 -13.71 -22.79
C ASP A 124 -5.07 -14.11 -21.38
N TYR A 125 -6.37 -14.38 -21.25
CA TYR A 125 -6.93 -14.91 -20.01
C TYR A 125 -6.32 -16.28 -19.66
N ARG A 126 -6.26 -17.20 -20.63
CA ARG A 126 -5.67 -18.54 -20.39
C ARG A 126 -4.19 -18.46 -20.03
N ARG A 127 -3.45 -17.55 -20.68
CA ARG A 127 -2.03 -17.29 -20.36
C ARG A 127 -1.91 -16.75 -18.94
N PHE A 128 -2.70 -15.75 -18.56
CA PHE A 128 -2.70 -15.17 -17.22
C PHE A 128 -2.94 -16.23 -16.14
N VAL A 129 -3.97 -17.07 -16.30
CA VAL A 129 -4.25 -18.15 -15.34
C VAL A 129 -3.06 -19.10 -15.21
N LYS A 130 -2.43 -19.48 -16.32
CA LYS A 130 -1.27 -20.37 -16.32
C LYS A 130 -0.03 -19.71 -15.66
N GLU A 131 0.26 -18.46 -15.96
CA GLU A 131 1.43 -17.76 -15.43
C GLU A 131 1.30 -17.45 -13.94
N ASN A 132 0.08 -17.39 -13.41
CA ASN A 132 -0.24 -17.11 -12.01
C ASN A 132 -0.67 -18.36 -11.21
N ASP A 133 -0.40 -19.56 -11.72
CA ASP A 133 -0.79 -20.84 -11.11
C ASP A 133 -0.23 -21.02 -9.68
N PHE A 134 0.81 -20.31 -9.31
CA PHE A 134 1.45 -20.40 -8.00
C PHE A 134 0.68 -19.73 -6.86
N TRP A 135 -0.34 -18.89 -7.16
CA TRP A 135 -1.15 -18.19 -6.14
C TRP A 135 -2.63 -18.12 -6.50
N LEU A 136 -2.97 -17.91 -7.78
CA LEU A 136 -4.32 -17.61 -8.24
C LEU A 136 -5.36 -18.69 -7.94
N PRO A 137 -5.05 -20.01 -8.07
CA PRO A 137 -6.02 -21.06 -7.74
C PRO A 137 -6.40 -21.10 -6.26
N ASP A 138 -5.45 -20.87 -5.35
CA ASP A 138 -5.71 -20.84 -3.92
C ASP A 138 -6.43 -19.54 -3.51
N TYR A 139 -6.06 -18.40 -4.07
CA TYR A 139 -6.78 -17.16 -3.86
C TYR A 139 -8.25 -17.23 -4.32
N ALA A 140 -8.47 -17.74 -5.52
CA ALA A 140 -9.82 -17.83 -6.07
C ALA A 140 -10.71 -18.79 -5.24
N LEU A 141 -10.16 -19.92 -4.79
CA LEU A 141 -10.86 -20.83 -3.90
C LEU A 141 -11.12 -20.19 -2.52
N PHE A 142 -10.12 -19.52 -1.93
CA PHE A 142 -10.24 -18.82 -0.65
C PHE A 142 -11.38 -17.81 -0.69
N MET A 143 -11.43 -16.96 -1.72
CA MET A 143 -12.48 -15.96 -1.86
C MET A 143 -13.84 -16.58 -2.12
N ALA A 144 -13.94 -17.65 -2.91
CA ALA A 144 -15.19 -18.39 -3.11
C ALA A 144 -15.71 -19.00 -1.80
N LEU A 145 -14.82 -19.52 -0.96
CA LEU A 145 -15.15 -20.02 0.38
C LEU A 145 -15.54 -18.87 1.32
N LYS A 146 -14.87 -17.72 1.27
CA LYS A 146 -15.27 -16.51 2.02
C LYS A 146 -16.70 -16.10 1.67
N ASP A 147 -17.04 -16.05 0.38
CA ASP A 147 -18.40 -15.74 -0.09
C ASP A 147 -19.42 -16.75 0.46
N ALA A 148 -19.11 -18.06 0.37
CA ALA A 148 -19.98 -19.13 0.83
C ALA A 148 -20.19 -19.16 2.35
N HIS A 149 -19.22 -18.65 3.12
CA HIS A 149 -19.27 -18.58 4.58
C HIS A 149 -19.58 -17.17 5.10
N ASN A 150 -20.22 -16.31 4.30
CA ASN A 150 -20.61 -14.94 4.69
C ASN A 150 -19.46 -14.07 5.22
N GLY A 151 -18.26 -14.25 4.70
CA GLY A 151 -17.10 -13.46 5.03
C GLY A 151 -16.41 -13.79 6.35
N VAL A 152 -16.84 -14.80 7.12
CA VAL A 152 -16.18 -15.19 8.37
C VAL A 152 -14.71 -15.57 8.15
N CYS A 153 -13.89 -15.45 9.20
CA CYS A 153 -12.48 -15.82 9.14
C CYS A 153 -12.32 -17.30 8.77
N TRP A 154 -11.29 -17.63 7.98
CA TRP A 154 -11.02 -19.02 7.60
C TRP A 154 -10.77 -19.95 8.80
N LEU A 155 -10.39 -19.44 9.93
CA LEU A 155 -10.26 -20.19 11.18
C LEU A 155 -11.60 -20.74 11.70
N GLU A 156 -12.72 -20.16 11.25
CA GLU A 156 -14.09 -20.58 11.62
C GLU A 156 -14.68 -21.58 10.61
N TRP A 157 -13.98 -21.89 9.51
CA TRP A 157 -14.45 -22.89 8.54
C TRP A 157 -14.37 -24.31 9.12
N GLU A 158 -15.06 -25.24 8.48
CA GLU A 158 -15.00 -26.66 8.84
C GLU A 158 -13.54 -27.15 8.83
N GLU A 159 -13.19 -28.02 9.77
CA GLU A 159 -11.82 -28.46 10.00
C GLU A 159 -11.11 -28.98 8.73
N PRO A 160 -11.75 -29.79 7.85
CA PRO A 160 -11.11 -30.25 6.62
C PRO A 160 -10.72 -29.13 5.64
N LEU A 161 -11.54 -28.05 5.56
CA LEU A 161 -11.24 -26.88 4.75
C LEU A 161 -10.16 -25.99 5.43
N ARG A 162 -10.29 -25.80 6.73
CA ARG A 162 -9.32 -25.05 7.53
C ARG A 162 -7.93 -25.67 7.46
N ARG A 163 -7.84 -27.00 7.53
CA ARG A 163 -6.58 -27.78 7.43
C ARG A 163 -6.18 -28.12 6.01
N ARG A 164 -6.93 -27.64 5.02
CA ARG A 164 -6.62 -27.85 3.59
C ARG A 164 -6.51 -29.33 3.20
N GLU A 165 -7.38 -30.18 3.71
CA GLU A 165 -7.40 -31.59 3.31
C GLU A 165 -7.66 -31.73 1.80
N PRO A 166 -6.85 -32.52 1.07
CA PRO A 166 -6.94 -32.58 -0.39
C PRO A 166 -8.34 -32.94 -0.92
N ALA A 167 -9.04 -33.87 -0.25
CA ALA A 167 -10.39 -34.26 -0.63
C ALA A 167 -11.41 -33.12 -0.43
N ALA A 168 -11.32 -32.39 0.69
CA ALA A 168 -12.18 -31.25 0.98
C ALA A 168 -11.95 -30.12 -0.02
N LEU A 169 -10.69 -29.80 -0.34
CA LEU A 169 -10.36 -28.79 -1.34
C LEU A 169 -10.84 -29.19 -2.74
N ALA A 170 -10.73 -30.46 -3.13
CA ALA A 170 -11.23 -30.94 -4.41
C ALA A 170 -12.76 -30.82 -4.50
N ALA A 171 -13.48 -31.22 -3.45
CA ALA A 171 -14.93 -31.09 -3.36
C ALA A 171 -15.37 -29.62 -3.41
N ALA A 172 -14.69 -28.73 -2.67
CA ALA A 172 -14.98 -27.30 -2.66
C ALA A 172 -14.74 -26.67 -4.05
N ARG A 173 -13.63 -26.99 -4.73
CA ARG A 173 -13.38 -26.50 -6.10
C ARG A 173 -14.46 -26.93 -7.09
N GLN A 174 -15.02 -28.12 -6.93
CA GLN A 174 -16.12 -28.59 -7.77
C GLN A 174 -17.44 -27.89 -7.40
N GLN A 175 -17.73 -27.76 -6.12
CA GLN A 175 -18.97 -27.15 -5.61
C GLN A 175 -19.06 -25.67 -5.97
N TYR A 176 -17.96 -24.93 -5.84
CA TYR A 176 -17.90 -23.49 -6.06
C TYR A 176 -17.18 -23.12 -7.36
N ALA A 177 -17.25 -23.97 -8.37
CA ALA A 177 -16.49 -23.81 -9.62
C ALA A 177 -16.76 -22.46 -10.31
N ASP A 178 -18.00 -22.00 -10.32
CA ASP A 178 -18.41 -20.72 -10.94
C ASP A 178 -17.83 -19.51 -10.16
N ASP A 179 -17.82 -19.57 -8.83
CA ASP A 179 -17.24 -18.51 -8.00
C ASP A 179 -15.71 -18.49 -8.09
N VAL A 180 -15.06 -19.65 -8.12
CA VAL A 180 -13.61 -19.76 -8.38
C VAL A 180 -13.27 -19.14 -9.74
N ALA A 181 -14.05 -19.45 -10.79
CA ALA A 181 -13.85 -18.86 -12.11
C ALA A 181 -14.10 -17.34 -12.11
N PHE A 182 -15.10 -16.86 -11.36
CA PHE A 182 -15.34 -15.42 -11.16
C PHE A 182 -14.14 -14.72 -10.57
N TRP A 183 -13.58 -15.22 -9.46
CA TRP A 183 -12.45 -14.61 -8.80
C TRP A 183 -11.18 -14.64 -9.65
N GLN A 184 -10.95 -15.68 -10.46
CA GLN A 184 -9.88 -15.71 -11.45
C GLN A 184 -10.08 -14.64 -12.54
N ALA A 185 -11.32 -14.48 -13.03
CA ALA A 185 -11.66 -13.50 -14.06
C ALA A 185 -11.47 -12.06 -13.53
N VAL A 186 -11.86 -11.79 -12.29
CA VAL A 186 -11.65 -10.49 -11.64
C VAL A 186 -10.17 -10.15 -11.55
N GLN A 187 -9.32 -11.09 -11.15
CA GLN A 187 -7.88 -10.86 -11.10
C GLN A 187 -7.28 -10.63 -12.50
N PHE A 188 -7.74 -11.32 -13.50
CA PHE A 188 -7.33 -11.06 -14.88
C PHE A 188 -7.70 -9.63 -15.33
N MET A 189 -8.92 -9.17 -15.04
CA MET A 189 -9.38 -7.81 -15.37
C MET A 189 -8.52 -6.77 -14.63
N PHE A 190 -8.24 -6.98 -13.34
CA PHE A 190 -7.36 -6.10 -12.57
C PHE A 190 -5.97 -6.01 -13.20
N TYR A 191 -5.30 -7.14 -13.39
CA TYR A 191 -3.92 -7.16 -13.88
C TYR A 191 -3.79 -6.65 -15.32
N SER A 192 -4.81 -6.86 -16.16
CA SER A 192 -4.84 -6.31 -17.52
C SER A 192 -4.86 -4.78 -17.49
N GLN A 193 -5.70 -4.18 -16.64
CA GLN A 193 -5.77 -2.72 -16.51
C GLN A 193 -4.55 -2.15 -15.79
N TRP A 194 -4.04 -2.83 -14.76
CA TRP A 194 -2.83 -2.42 -14.05
C TRP A 194 -1.61 -2.36 -14.97
N GLN A 195 -1.39 -3.41 -15.75
CA GLN A 195 -0.29 -3.45 -16.72
C GLN A 195 -0.42 -2.34 -17.77
N ALA A 196 -1.64 -2.08 -18.24
CA ALA A 196 -1.88 -1.00 -19.21
C ALA A 196 -1.57 0.37 -18.59
N LEU A 197 -1.99 0.63 -17.35
CA LEU A 197 -1.69 1.88 -16.64
C LEU A 197 -0.20 2.04 -16.35
N LYS A 198 0.46 0.99 -15.82
CA LYS A 198 1.90 1.01 -15.58
C LYS A 198 2.69 1.27 -16.86
N HIS A 199 2.33 0.59 -17.93
CA HIS A 199 2.96 0.82 -19.23
C HIS A 199 2.75 2.24 -19.75
N TYR A 200 1.53 2.81 -19.54
CA TYR A 200 1.25 4.20 -19.90
C TYR A 200 2.14 5.17 -19.10
N ALA A 201 2.27 4.98 -17.79
CA ALA A 201 3.14 5.79 -16.94
C ALA A 201 4.62 5.67 -17.34
N ASN A 202 5.11 4.45 -17.50
CA ASN A 202 6.52 4.20 -17.83
C ASN A 202 6.92 4.75 -19.21
N ARG A 203 6.01 4.73 -20.18
CA ARG A 203 6.26 5.35 -21.51
C ARG A 203 6.41 6.86 -21.44
N GLN A 204 5.91 7.49 -20.39
CA GLN A 204 6.07 8.91 -20.09
C GLN A 204 7.13 9.15 -19.01
N GLU A 205 8.00 8.16 -18.77
CA GLU A 205 9.11 8.22 -17.80
C GLU A 205 8.68 8.38 -16.33
N ILE A 206 7.37 8.21 -16.04
CA ILE A 206 6.86 8.15 -14.67
C ILE A 206 7.03 6.73 -14.14
N ARG A 207 7.74 6.61 -13.02
CA ARG A 207 7.94 5.35 -12.30
C ARG A 207 6.98 5.25 -11.13
N ILE A 208 6.43 4.05 -10.92
CA ILE A 208 5.49 3.79 -9.83
C ILE A 208 6.25 3.22 -8.64
N ILE A 209 6.14 3.89 -7.49
CA ILE A 209 6.56 3.37 -6.20
C ILE A 209 5.34 2.73 -5.56
N GLY A 210 5.38 1.41 -5.41
CA GLY A 210 4.36 0.67 -4.68
C GLY A 210 4.79 0.39 -3.24
N ASP A 211 3.84 -0.02 -2.42
CA ASP A 211 4.04 -0.26 -1.00
C ASP A 211 3.82 -1.74 -0.67
N LEU A 212 4.65 -2.27 0.21
CA LEU A 212 4.64 -3.66 0.63
C LEU A 212 4.64 -3.74 2.16
N PRO A 213 3.50 -4.03 2.80
CA PRO A 213 3.47 -4.30 4.23
C PRO A 213 4.38 -5.46 4.59
N ILE A 214 5.16 -5.36 5.67
CA ILE A 214 6.00 -6.50 6.10
C ILE A 214 5.12 -7.71 6.42
N TYR A 215 4.06 -7.53 7.20
CA TYR A 215 3.18 -8.61 7.60
C TYR A 215 2.02 -8.84 6.62
N VAL A 216 1.31 -9.94 6.81
CA VAL A 216 0.06 -10.28 6.13
C VAL A 216 -1.06 -10.42 7.16
N ALA A 217 -2.30 -10.26 6.75
CA ALA A 217 -3.43 -10.46 7.65
C ALA A 217 -3.58 -11.93 8.07
N LEU A 218 -4.00 -12.18 9.29
CA LEU A 218 -4.32 -13.55 9.75
C LEU A 218 -5.42 -14.16 8.88
N ASP A 219 -6.47 -13.37 8.60
CA ASP A 219 -7.54 -13.78 7.69
C ASP A 219 -7.13 -13.51 6.23
N SER A 220 -6.20 -14.29 5.73
CA SER A 220 -5.68 -14.21 4.36
C SER A 220 -5.39 -15.58 3.77
N VAL A 221 -5.41 -15.64 2.43
CA VAL A 221 -4.96 -16.83 1.71
C VAL A 221 -3.48 -17.11 1.96
N ASP A 222 -2.68 -16.10 2.26
CA ASP A 222 -1.25 -16.25 2.53
C ASP A 222 -1.01 -17.15 3.73
N VAL A 223 -1.75 -16.92 4.82
CA VAL A 223 -1.67 -17.75 6.04
C VAL A 223 -2.36 -19.10 5.83
N TRP A 224 -3.56 -19.10 5.27
CA TRP A 224 -4.33 -20.32 5.03
C TRP A 224 -3.59 -21.30 4.09
N SER A 225 -2.94 -20.80 3.03
CA SER A 225 -2.26 -21.66 2.05
C SER A 225 -0.85 -22.08 2.44
N CYS A 226 -0.19 -21.31 3.31
CA CYS A 226 1.20 -21.53 3.71
C CYS A 226 1.39 -21.41 5.23
N PRO A 227 0.58 -22.12 6.07
CA PRO A 227 0.62 -21.98 7.53
C PRO A 227 2.00 -22.27 8.13
N GLN A 228 2.82 -23.11 7.48
CA GLN A 228 4.18 -23.46 7.90
C GLN A 228 5.18 -22.28 7.81
N GLU A 229 4.81 -21.19 7.18
CA GLU A 229 5.64 -19.97 7.09
C GLU A 229 5.42 -19.04 8.29
N PHE A 230 4.47 -19.37 9.17
CA PHE A 230 4.04 -18.53 10.29
C PHE A 230 4.14 -19.25 11.63
N GLN A 231 4.27 -18.47 12.72
CA GLN A 231 4.30 -18.96 14.09
C GLN A 231 2.89 -19.29 14.58
N LEU A 232 2.37 -20.44 14.17
CA LEU A 232 1.05 -20.94 14.54
C LEU A 232 1.17 -22.16 15.46
N ASP A 233 0.15 -22.37 16.30
CA ASP A 233 0.01 -23.57 17.11
C ASP A 233 -0.64 -24.73 16.33
N GLU A 234 -0.88 -25.85 16.99
CA GLU A 234 -1.54 -27.03 16.42
C GLU A 234 -2.98 -26.80 15.95
N ASN A 235 -3.64 -25.74 16.45
CA ASN A 235 -4.98 -25.31 16.08
C ASN A 235 -4.98 -24.25 14.98
N LEU A 236 -3.80 -23.91 14.44
CA LEU A 236 -3.56 -22.87 13.45
C LEU A 236 -3.79 -21.44 13.98
N LEU A 237 -3.79 -21.26 15.32
CA LEU A 237 -3.85 -19.96 15.94
C LEU A 237 -2.43 -19.38 16.09
N PRO A 238 -2.26 -18.05 15.94
CA PRO A 238 -0.97 -17.42 16.21
C PRO A 238 -0.52 -17.67 17.66
N THR A 239 0.75 -17.96 17.86
CA THR A 239 1.33 -18.00 19.22
C THR A 239 1.64 -16.60 19.71
N GLU A 240 2.14 -15.75 18.86
CA GLU A 240 2.40 -14.34 19.06
C GLU A 240 1.99 -13.56 17.79
N VAL A 241 1.69 -12.28 17.94
CA VAL A 241 1.31 -11.37 16.83
C VAL A 241 2.17 -10.13 16.81
N ALA A 242 2.19 -9.46 15.68
CA ALA A 242 2.96 -8.26 15.44
C ALA A 242 2.34 -7.02 16.10
N GLY A 243 3.20 -6.07 16.42
CA GLY A 243 2.83 -4.75 16.90
C GLY A 243 4.04 -3.87 17.19
N CYS A 244 3.83 -2.78 17.90
CA CYS A 244 4.86 -1.88 18.41
C CYS A 244 4.74 -1.70 19.93
N PRO A 245 5.87 -1.51 20.65
CA PRO A 245 5.84 -1.25 22.08
C PRO A 245 5.14 0.08 22.40
N PRO A 246 4.72 0.28 23.67
CA PRO A 246 4.36 1.59 24.16
C PRO A 246 5.47 2.63 23.92
N ASP A 247 5.07 3.80 23.43
CA ASP A 247 5.96 4.91 23.11
C ASP A 247 5.30 6.27 23.45
N GLY A 248 5.90 7.38 23.01
CA GLY A 248 5.35 8.72 23.20
C GLY A 248 4.05 9.00 22.44
N PHE A 249 3.71 8.18 21.45
CA PHE A 249 2.51 8.30 20.63
C PHE A 249 1.37 7.39 21.12
N SER A 250 1.71 6.23 21.71
CA SER A 250 0.73 5.28 22.21
C SER A 250 1.16 4.69 23.57
N ALA A 251 0.49 5.08 24.64
CA ALA A 251 0.75 4.58 26.00
C ALA A 251 0.50 3.07 26.17
N THR A 252 -0.20 2.43 25.25
CA THR A 252 -0.49 0.99 25.24
C THR A 252 0.25 0.24 24.14
N GLY A 253 1.04 0.95 23.31
CA GLY A 253 1.63 0.45 22.10
C GLY A 253 0.57 0.21 21.00
N GLN A 254 1.00 -0.40 19.90
CA GLN A 254 0.12 -0.74 18.79
C GLN A 254 0.04 -2.26 18.66
N LEU A 255 -1.17 -2.80 18.74
CA LEU A 255 -1.46 -4.22 18.51
C LEU A 255 -2.00 -4.36 17.08
N TRP A 256 -1.18 -4.86 16.14
CA TRP A 256 -1.57 -5.01 14.74
C TRP A 256 -2.30 -6.33 14.46
N GLY A 257 -2.04 -7.37 15.27
CA GLY A 257 -2.73 -8.65 15.18
C GLY A 257 -2.28 -9.56 14.03
N ASN A 258 -1.31 -9.16 13.23
CA ASN A 258 -0.76 -9.97 12.15
C ASN A 258 0.06 -11.13 12.71
N PRO A 259 -0.04 -12.36 12.17
CA PRO A 259 0.79 -13.48 12.58
C PRO A 259 2.26 -13.22 12.24
N LEU A 260 3.15 -13.67 13.11
CA LEU A 260 4.59 -13.55 12.92
C LEU A 260 5.12 -14.65 12.01
N PHE A 261 6.15 -14.34 11.22
CA PHE A 261 6.82 -15.31 10.37
C PHE A 261 7.67 -16.29 11.19
N ASP A 262 7.68 -17.58 10.80
CA ASP A 262 8.67 -18.55 11.27
C ASP A 262 9.96 -18.41 10.43
N TRP A 263 10.81 -17.49 10.87
CA TRP A 263 12.05 -17.17 10.17
C TRP A 263 13.02 -18.36 10.09
N ASP A 264 13.00 -19.26 11.07
CA ASP A 264 13.83 -20.47 11.09
C ASP A 264 13.37 -21.49 10.03
N SER A 265 12.06 -21.64 9.88
CA SER A 265 11.47 -22.47 8.83
C SER A 265 11.73 -21.88 7.44
N MET A 266 11.53 -20.57 7.29
CA MET A 266 11.81 -19.87 6.04
C MET A 266 13.29 -19.93 5.62
N ALA A 267 14.22 -19.87 6.56
CA ALA A 267 15.66 -19.99 6.30
C ALA A 267 16.02 -21.34 5.69
N LYS A 268 15.39 -22.44 6.14
CA LYS A 268 15.60 -23.81 5.60
C LYS A 268 15.22 -23.91 4.13
N THR A 269 14.25 -23.12 3.67
CA THR A 269 13.80 -23.04 2.27
C THR A 269 14.55 -21.97 1.47
N GLY A 270 15.52 -21.28 2.07
CA GLY A 270 16.23 -20.14 1.48
C GLY A 270 15.29 -18.94 1.25
N TYR A 271 14.34 -18.75 2.15
CA TYR A 271 13.33 -17.69 2.14
C TYR A 271 12.48 -17.68 0.86
N ALA A 272 12.14 -18.85 0.34
CA ALA A 272 11.48 -19.00 -0.96
C ALA A 272 10.17 -18.22 -1.06
N TRP A 273 9.36 -18.15 0.01
CA TRP A 273 8.13 -17.39 0.07
C TRP A 273 8.38 -15.88 -0.10
N TRP A 274 9.33 -15.31 0.66
CA TRP A 274 9.72 -13.90 0.56
C TRP A 274 10.35 -13.54 -0.78
N VAL A 275 11.21 -14.40 -1.33
CA VAL A 275 11.78 -14.21 -2.67
C VAL A 275 10.68 -14.13 -3.73
N ARG A 276 9.68 -14.98 -3.64
CA ARG A 276 8.51 -14.99 -4.54
C ARG A 276 7.67 -13.72 -4.38
N ARG A 277 7.43 -13.28 -3.13
CA ARG A 277 6.71 -12.05 -2.81
C ARG A 277 7.39 -10.82 -3.40
N ILE A 278 8.69 -10.65 -3.15
CA ILE A 278 9.46 -9.52 -3.71
C ILE A 278 9.53 -9.60 -5.24
N LYS A 279 9.70 -10.79 -5.83
CA LYS A 279 9.67 -10.97 -7.28
C LYS A 279 8.35 -10.47 -7.88
N HIS A 280 7.23 -10.83 -7.25
CA HIS A 280 5.91 -10.38 -7.69
C HIS A 280 5.77 -8.86 -7.56
N MET A 281 6.14 -8.27 -6.43
CA MET A 281 6.10 -6.82 -6.23
C MET A 281 6.94 -6.08 -7.27
N CYS A 282 8.15 -6.55 -7.58
CA CYS A 282 9.00 -5.97 -8.64
C CYS A 282 8.40 -6.13 -10.06
N SER A 283 7.48 -7.06 -10.29
CA SER A 283 6.78 -7.17 -11.57
C SER A 283 5.66 -6.14 -11.72
N ILE A 284 5.02 -5.77 -10.62
CA ILE A 284 3.90 -4.81 -10.63
C ILE A 284 4.33 -3.37 -10.32
N TYR A 285 5.45 -3.14 -9.65
CA TYR A 285 5.98 -1.81 -9.34
C TYR A 285 7.37 -1.59 -9.97
N ASP A 286 7.78 -0.34 -10.12
CA ASP A 286 9.13 0.02 -10.57
C ASP A 286 10.10 0.16 -9.39
N VAL A 287 9.56 0.53 -8.24
CA VAL A 287 10.27 0.62 -6.95
C VAL A 287 9.32 0.09 -5.87
N VAL A 288 9.83 -0.67 -4.92
CA VAL A 288 9.05 -1.24 -3.81
C VAL A 288 9.46 -0.55 -2.51
N ARG A 289 8.52 0.18 -1.88
CA ARG A 289 8.69 0.60 -0.48
C ARG A 289 8.32 -0.59 0.40
N ILE A 290 9.22 -1.00 1.26
CA ILE A 290 8.92 -2.01 2.28
C ILE A 290 8.58 -1.27 3.58
N ASP A 291 7.34 -1.45 3.99
CA ASP A 291 6.80 -0.91 5.22
C ASP A 291 7.37 -1.64 6.45
N HIS A 292 7.62 -0.90 7.53
CA HIS A 292 8.19 -1.41 8.79
C HIS A 292 9.48 -2.24 8.60
N PHE A 293 10.43 -1.72 7.81
CA PHE A 293 11.69 -2.42 7.48
C PHE A 293 12.49 -2.86 8.72
N ARG A 294 12.39 -2.11 9.82
CA ARG A 294 13.06 -2.49 11.07
C ARG A 294 12.69 -3.89 11.57
N GLY A 295 11.49 -4.39 11.24
CA GLY A 295 11.03 -5.74 11.61
C GLY A 295 11.90 -6.88 11.10
N PHE A 296 12.76 -6.62 10.10
CA PHE A 296 13.74 -7.59 9.64
C PHE A 296 15.03 -7.63 10.49
N ALA A 297 15.36 -6.57 11.20
CA ALA A 297 16.42 -6.59 12.21
C ALA A 297 15.88 -7.11 13.55
N GLY A 298 14.79 -6.52 14.02
CA GLY A 298 14.09 -6.94 15.22
C GLY A 298 12.62 -6.55 15.18
N TYR A 299 11.75 -7.45 15.57
CA TYR A 299 10.30 -7.27 15.59
C TYR A 299 9.72 -7.39 17.00
N TYR A 300 8.62 -6.69 17.24
CA TYR A 300 7.95 -6.72 18.53
C TYR A 300 6.83 -7.76 18.51
N ALA A 301 6.96 -8.79 19.34
CA ALA A 301 6.07 -9.94 19.42
C ALA A 301 5.18 -9.81 20.65
N ILE A 302 3.87 -9.89 20.47
CA ILE A 302 2.86 -9.75 21.51
C ILE A 302 2.15 -11.10 21.62
N PRO A 303 1.98 -11.69 22.83
CA PRO A 303 1.23 -12.93 23.00
C PRO A 303 -0.18 -12.82 22.37
N TYR A 304 -0.59 -13.84 21.62
CA TYR A 304 -1.91 -13.85 21.00
C TYR A 304 -3.02 -13.81 22.06
N GLY A 305 -4.05 -12.99 21.83
CA GLY A 305 -5.16 -12.79 22.77
C GLY A 305 -4.97 -11.62 23.74
N GLU A 306 -3.82 -10.96 23.76
CA GLU A 306 -3.63 -9.73 24.54
C GLU A 306 -4.48 -8.58 23.96
N ALA A 307 -4.99 -7.74 24.84
CA ALA A 307 -5.79 -6.57 24.46
C ALA A 307 -4.95 -5.34 24.08
N THR A 308 -3.65 -5.33 24.43
CA THR A 308 -2.72 -4.23 24.19
C THR A 308 -1.32 -4.77 23.92
N ALA A 309 -0.44 -3.91 23.44
CA ALA A 309 0.96 -4.29 23.14
C ALA A 309 1.90 -4.26 24.38
N ARG A 310 1.40 -3.98 25.60
CA ARG A 310 2.24 -3.78 26.80
C ARG A 310 3.07 -5.01 27.18
N ASN A 311 2.54 -6.21 26.95
CA ASN A 311 3.19 -7.48 27.34
C ASN A 311 4.04 -8.09 26.22
N GLY A 312 4.31 -7.33 25.18
CA GLY A 312 5.16 -7.78 24.08
C GLY A 312 6.65 -7.76 24.43
N ARG A 313 7.44 -8.34 23.53
CA ARG A 313 8.90 -8.42 23.64
C ARG A 313 9.57 -8.35 22.30
N TRP A 314 10.78 -7.82 22.28
CA TRP A 314 11.61 -7.82 21.07
C TRP A 314 12.12 -9.23 20.75
N ARG A 315 12.06 -9.57 19.48
CA ARG A 315 12.60 -10.79 18.88
C ARG A 315 13.57 -10.41 17.76
N GLU A 316 14.58 -11.22 17.55
CA GLU A 316 15.53 -11.04 16.43
C GLU A 316 14.87 -11.43 15.10
N GLY A 317 15.06 -10.59 14.08
CA GLY A 317 14.57 -10.84 12.71
C GLY A 317 15.58 -11.63 11.88
N PRO A 318 15.27 -11.93 10.60
CA PRO A 318 16.15 -12.70 9.71
C PRO A 318 17.41 -11.93 9.29
N GLY A 319 17.47 -10.65 9.57
CA GLY A 319 18.60 -9.80 9.24
C GLY A 319 18.96 -9.80 7.75
N TYR A 320 20.24 -9.66 7.47
CA TYR A 320 20.74 -9.62 6.09
C TYR A 320 20.61 -10.96 5.34
N ALA A 321 20.43 -12.07 6.02
CA ALA A 321 20.32 -13.39 5.38
C ALA A 321 19.16 -13.45 4.38
N LEU A 322 18.02 -12.85 4.72
CA LEU A 322 16.87 -12.71 3.81
C LEU A 322 17.24 -11.88 2.56
N PHE A 323 17.84 -10.70 2.75
CA PHE A 323 18.19 -9.80 1.64
C PHE A 323 19.31 -10.36 0.76
N ALA A 324 20.23 -11.12 1.34
CA ALA A 324 21.24 -11.87 0.58
C ALA A 324 20.59 -12.95 -0.33
N ALA A 325 19.57 -13.65 0.18
CA ALA A 325 18.80 -14.62 -0.61
C ALA A 325 18.01 -13.93 -1.74
N ILE A 326 17.35 -12.81 -1.45
CA ILE A 326 16.66 -11.98 -2.44
C ILE A 326 17.64 -11.52 -3.53
N LYS A 327 18.78 -10.92 -3.14
CA LYS A 327 19.82 -10.46 -4.07
C LYS A 327 20.36 -11.59 -4.94
N LYS A 328 20.60 -12.75 -4.36
CA LYS A 328 21.09 -13.95 -5.08
C LYS A 328 20.10 -14.39 -6.16
N LYS A 329 18.80 -14.29 -5.93
CA LYS A 329 17.75 -14.79 -6.82
C LYS A 329 17.22 -13.75 -7.80
N LEU A 330 17.16 -12.49 -7.40
CA LEU A 330 16.50 -11.40 -8.14
C LEU A 330 17.47 -10.30 -8.62
N GLY A 331 18.74 -10.38 -8.24
CA GLY A 331 19.70 -9.30 -8.50
C GLY A 331 19.54 -8.15 -7.51
N SER A 332 19.50 -6.91 -8.02
CA SER A 332 19.39 -5.71 -7.20
C SER A 332 18.03 -5.03 -7.42
N PRO A 333 16.96 -5.52 -6.79
CA PRO A 333 15.65 -4.88 -6.89
C PRO A 333 15.71 -3.46 -6.28
N ARG A 334 14.94 -2.55 -6.86
CA ARG A 334 14.84 -1.18 -6.34
C ARG A 334 13.89 -1.18 -5.13
N ILE A 335 14.47 -1.04 -3.95
CA ILE A 335 13.76 -1.07 -2.68
C ILE A 335 14.01 0.24 -1.93
N ILE A 336 12.96 0.79 -1.34
CA ILE A 336 12.99 1.84 -0.31
C ILE A 336 12.66 1.15 1.01
N ALA A 337 13.47 1.39 2.04
CA ALA A 337 13.21 0.86 3.36
C ALA A 337 12.51 1.93 4.23
N GLU A 338 11.33 1.61 4.76
CA GLU A 338 10.72 2.44 5.78
C GLU A 338 11.43 2.16 7.12
N ASP A 339 12.28 3.10 7.52
CA ASP A 339 13.13 3.06 8.72
C ASP A 339 12.70 4.11 9.76
N LEU A 340 11.42 4.40 9.85
CA LEU A 340 10.88 5.38 10.80
C LEU A 340 10.76 4.80 12.23
N GLY A 341 10.64 5.68 13.21
CA GLY A 341 10.53 5.32 14.63
C GLY A 341 11.89 5.07 15.30
N LEU A 342 11.93 4.17 16.29
CA LEU A 342 13.13 3.90 17.08
C LEU A 342 14.21 3.20 16.23
N LEU A 343 15.20 3.94 15.79
CA LEU A 343 16.37 3.41 15.07
C LEU A 343 17.43 2.91 16.06
N THR A 344 17.61 1.59 16.09
CA THR A 344 18.68 0.92 16.83
C THR A 344 19.88 0.66 15.93
N GLU A 345 21.05 0.37 16.50
CA GLU A 345 22.28 0.13 15.73
C GLU A 345 22.17 -1.02 14.73
N ASP A 346 21.43 -2.08 15.08
CA ASP A 346 21.17 -3.24 14.23
C ASP A 346 20.32 -2.88 13.00
N VAL A 347 19.29 -2.03 13.15
CA VAL A 347 18.48 -1.53 12.02
C VAL A 347 19.34 -0.69 11.08
N THR A 348 20.14 0.23 11.64
CA THR A 348 21.03 1.08 10.84
C THR A 348 22.10 0.25 10.12
N ALA A 349 22.66 -0.76 10.79
CA ALA A 349 23.63 -1.68 10.19
C ALA A 349 23.00 -2.50 9.05
N LEU A 350 21.78 -3.03 9.25
CA LEU A 350 21.06 -3.77 8.22
C LEU A 350 20.76 -2.89 6.99
N LEU A 351 20.27 -1.67 7.20
CA LEU A 351 19.98 -0.73 6.12
C LEU A 351 21.25 -0.42 5.30
N LYS A 352 22.36 -0.13 5.99
CA LYS A 352 23.65 0.12 5.36
C LYS A 352 24.16 -1.11 4.59
N GLN A 353 24.00 -2.31 5.13
CA GLN A 353 24.42 -3.56 4.50
C GLN A 353 23.61 -3.88 3.25
N CYS A 354 22.31 -3.57 3.26
CA CYS A 354 21.43 -3.70 2.10
C CYS A 354 21.72 -2.62 1.04
N GLY A 355 22.17 -1.44 1.44
CA GLY A 355 22.38 -0.29 0.57
C GLY A 355 21.10 0.40 0.13
N TYR A 356 19.97 0.12 0.81
CA TYR A 356 18.68 0.73 0.49
C TYR A 356 18.58 2.15 1.04
N PRO A 357 17.92 3.09 0.32
CA PRO A 357 17.57 4.37 0.89
C PRO A 357 16.52 4.20 2.01
N GLY A 358 16.76 4.87 3.12
CA GLY A 358 15.77 5.06 4.18
C GLY A 358 14.90 6.30 3.93
N MET A 359 13.97 6.56 4.85
CA MET A 359 13.02 7.66 4.77
C MET A 359 13.35 8.78 5.76
N LYS A 360 13.04 10.01 5.39
CA LYS A 360 13.11 11.19 6.25
C LYS A 360 11.80 11.96 6.18
N VAL A 361 11.10 12.07 7.30
CA VAL A 361 9.80 12.76 7.42
C VAL A 361 10.01 14.10 8.10
N LEU A 362 9.69 15.18 7.39
CA LEU A 362 9.97 16.55 7.85
C LEU A 362 9.15 16.94 9.08
N GLU A 363 7.91 16.47 9.22
CA GLU A 363 7.10 16.76 10.41
C GLU A 363 7.77 16.29 11.70
N PHE A 364 8.49 15.16 11.66
CA PHE A 364 9.24 14.67 12.83
C PHE A 364 10.46 15.54 13.20
N ALA A 365 10.93 16.40 12.27
CA ALA A 365 12.05 17.30 12.52
C ALA A 365 11.78 18.36 13.59
N PHE A 366 10.52 18.59 13.87
CA PHE A 366 10.05 19.64 14.78
C PHE A 366 9.41 19.11 16.05
N ASP A 367 9.23 17.79 16.18
CA ASP A 367 8.72 17.18 17.39
C ASP A 367 9.71 17.35 18.55
N SER A 368 9.36 18.20 19.51
CA SER A 368 10.20 18.51 20.67
C SER A 368 10.45 17.32 21.60
N ARG A 369 9.68 16.24 21.44
CA ARG A 369 9.80 14.99 22.21
C ARG A 369 10.78 14.00 21.57
N ASP A 370 11.05 14.15 20.28
CA ASP A 370 11.95 13.27 19.52
C ASP A 370 13.31 13.95 19.30
N GLY A 371 14.37 13.30 19.74
CA GLY A 371 15.76 13.75 19.50
C GLY A 371 16.32 13.39 18.11
N GLY A 372 15.49 12.84 17.22
CA GLY A 372 15.90 12.39 15.89
C GLY A 372 16.33 13.54 14.97
N ASP A 373 17.30 13.26 14.07
CA ASP A 373 17.78 14.25 13.11
C ASP A 373 17.03 14.12 11.78
N TYR A 374 15.84 14.73 11.74
CA TYR A 374 14.97 14.78 10.56
C TYR A 374 14.99 16.14 9.85
N ARG A 375 15.96 17.03 10.19
CA ARG A 375 16.05 18.34 9.55
C ARG A 375 16.70 18.24 8.18
N PRO A 376 16.20 18.95 7.16
CA PRO A 376 16.68 18.85 5.77
C PRO A 376 18.17 19.06 5.57
N HIS A 377 18.83 19.86 6.41
CA HIS A 377 20.28 20.10 6.31
C HIS A 377 21.15 18.88 6.65
N SER A 378 20.59 17.89 7.38
CA SER A 378 21.29 16.67 7.79
C SER A 378 20.96 15.46 6.91
N TYR A 379 20.07 15.60 5.93
CA TYR A 379 19.67 14.47 5.11
C TYR A 379 20.85 13.89 4.32
N PRO A 380 21.08 12.57 4.39
CA PRO A 380 22.02 11.92 3.49
C PRO A 380 21.46 11.97 2.06
N LYS A 381 22.37 11.88 1.09
CA LYS A 381 21.97 11.85 -0.32
C LYS A 381 21.09 10.64 -0.64
N ASN A 382 21.49 9.44 -0.18
CA ASN A 382 20.75 8.20 -0.37
C ASN A 382 19.58 8.09 0.63
N CYS A 383 18.57 8.94 0.48
CA CYS A 383 17.31 8.84 1.23
C CYS A 383 16.15 9.40 0.42
N ILE A 384 14.94 9.10 0.90
CA ILE A 384 13.71 9.67 0.39
C ILE A 384 13.17 10.65 1.42
N ALA A 385 13.02 11.92 1.02
CA ALA A 385 12.46 12.96 1.88
C ALA A 385 10.96 13.10 1.67
N TYR A 386 10.20 13.11 2.75
CA TYR A 386 8.77 13.35 2.79
C TYR A 386 8.47 14.58 3.65
N VAL A 387 7.39 15.30 3.36
CA VAL A 387 6.81 16.23 4.33
C VAL A 387 6.13 15.42 5.43
N GLY A 388 5.13 14.64 5.05
CA GLY A 388 4.46 13.60 5.80
C GLY A 388 4.17 12.41 4.89
N THR A 389 3.79 11.28 5.47
CA THR A 389 3.32 10.08 4.78
C THR A 389 1.78 9.99 4.88
N HIS A 390 1.19 8.92 4.37
CA HIS A 390 -0.25 8.65 4.50
C HIS A 390 -0.72 8.48 5.97
N ASP A 391 0.19 8.28 6.91
CA ASP A 391 -0.09 8.17 8.35
C ASP A 391 -0.03 9.51 9.09
N ASN A 392 0.59 10.51 8.45
CA ASN A 392 0.73 11.84 9.03
C ASN A 392 -0.48 12.73 8.75
N GLU A 393 -0.61 13.80 9.53
CA GLU A 393 -1.50 14.90 9.17
C GLU A 393 -1.06 15.54 7.85
N PRO A 394 -1.97 16.04 7.00
CA PRO A 394 -1.58 17.04 6.01
C PRO A 394 -1.03 18.29 6.71
N VAL A 395 -0.10 18.99 6.07
CA VAL A 395 0.62 20.14 6.69
C VAL A 395 -0.32 21.16 7.35
N ASN A 396 -1.42 21.51 6.70
CA ASN A 396 -2.32 22.50 7.29
C ASN A 396 -3.01 21.97 8.55
N GLY A 397 -3.37 20.69 8.60
CA GLY A 397 -3.86 20.02 9.82
C GLY A 397 -2.76 19.94 10.90
N TRP A 398 -1.52 19.62 10.52
CA TRP A 398 -0.39 19.62 11.44
C TRP A 398 -0.12 21.00 12.05
N MET A 399 -0.20 22.08 11.26
CA MET A 399 -0.05 23.45 11.74
C MET A 399 -1.11 23.86 12.79
N GLU A 400 -2.27 23.20 12.78
CA GLU A 400 -3.36 23.45 13.72
C GLU A 400 -3.29 22.56 14.98
N THR A 401 -2.76 21.32 14.84
CA THR A 401 -2.83 20.29 15.89
C THR A 401 -1.50 20.04 16.62
N ALA A 402 -0.37 20.38 16.00
CA ALA A 402 0.95 20.22 16.61
C ALA A 402 1.18 21.17 17.79
N ALA A 403 2.12 20.83 18.67
CA ALA A 403 2.48 21.68 19.79
C ALA A 403 2.93 23.08 19.31
N PRO A 404 2.51 24.18 19.95
CA PRO A 404 2.86 25.53 19.52
C PRO A 404 4.35 25.78 19.36
N GLU A 405 5.20 25.17 20.21
CA GLU A 405 6.65 25.23 20.14
C GLU A 405 7.21 24.53 18.88
N ASP A 406 6.60 23.42 18.47
CA ASP A 406 6.99 22.66 17.27
C ASP A 406 6.65 23.48 16.01
N VAL A 407 5.45 24.04 15.96
CA VAL A 407 5.01 24.95 14.89
C VAL A 407 5.94 26.18 14.82
N ALA A 408 6.23 26.81 15.95
CA ALA A 408 7.14 27.98 16.00
C ALA A 408 8.55 27.62 15.52
N CYS A 409 9.03 26.43 15.85
CA CYS A 409 10.32 25.90 15.38
C CYS A 409 10.31 25.74 13.86
N ALA A 410 9.28 25.11 13.29
CA ALA A 410 9.13 24.91 11.85
C ALA A 410 9.06 26.25 11.09
N VAL A 411 8.22 27.17 11.58
CA VAL A 411 8.08 28.52 11.00
C VAL A 411 9.42 29.24 10.94
N ARG A 412 10.18 29.21 12.05
CA ARG A 412 11.50 29.86 12.12
C ARG A 412 12.53 29.16 11.24
N TYR A 413 12.60 27.83 11.29
CA TYR A 413 13.62 27.06 10.59
C TYR A 413 13.46 27.13 9.07
N LEU A 414 12.24 27.00 8.58
CA LEU A 414 11.91 27.01 7.15
C LEU A 414 11.55 28.42 6.62
N ASN A 415 11.50 29.44 7.49
CA ASN A 415 11.01 30.78 7.14
C ASN A 415 9.62 30.72 6.49
N LEU A 416 8.68 29.99 7.13
CA LEU A 416 7.33 29.80 6.61
C LEU A 416 6.51 31.11 6.68
N THR A 417 5.74 31.38 5.64
CA THR A 417 4.89 32.59 5.59
C THR A 417 3.46 32.25 5.12
N LYS A 418 2.47 32.99 5.62
CA LYS A 418 1.09 32.89 5.14
C LYS A 418 0.95 33.23 3.64
N LYS A 419 1.80 34.10 3.14
CA LYS A 419 1.76 34.56 1.74
C LYS A 419 2.18 33.43 0.78
N GLU A 420 3.18 32.64 1.13
CA GLU A 420 3.60 31.47 0.36
C GLU A 420 2.59 30.30 0.52
N GLY A 421 2.01 30.17 1.71
CA GLY A 421 1.27 29.01 2.20
C GLY A 421 2.20 28.09 2.98
N TYR A 422 1.81 27.68 4.19
CA TYR A 422 2.66 26.87 5.06
C TYR A 422 3.02 25.51 4.41
N HIS A 423 2.05 24.88 3.74
CA HIS A 423 2.27 23.64 3.00
C HIS A 423 3.33 23.80 1.89
N TRP A 424 3.33 24.90 1.12
CA TRP A 424 4.36 25.17 0.11
C TRP A 424 5.74 25.36 0.74
N GLY A 425 5.82 26.07 1.85
CA GLY A 425 7.08 26.27 2.57
C GLY A 425 7.67 24.96 3.14
N MET A 426 6.81 24.06 3.65
CA MET A 426 7.23 22.74 4.10
C MET A 426 7.72 21.86 2.91
N MET A 427 6.96 21.82 1.81
CA MET A 427 7.39 21.12 0.58
C MET A 427 8.71 21.69 0.03
N ARG A 428 8.87 23.00 0.02
CA ARG A 428 10.13 23.68 -0.35
C ARG A 428 11.30 23.19 0.52
N GLY A 429 11.06 22.97 1.80
CA GLY A 429 12.05 22.44 2.74
C GLY A 429 12.64 21.12 2.26
N ILE A 430 11.81 20.15 1.85
CA ILE A 430 12.30 18.86 1.36
C ILE A 430 12.86 18.95 -0.07
N TRP A 431 12.30 19.78 -0.96
CA TRP A 431 12.84 19.95 -2.31
C TRP A 431 14.22 20.55 -2.32
N SER A 432 14.53 21.46 -1.38
CA SER A 432 15.86 22.07 -1.22
C SER A 432 16.90 21.13 -0.61
N SER A 433 16.49 20.03 0.02
CA SER A 433 17.39 19.08 0.71
C SER A 433 18.31 18.32 -0.25
N ALA A 434 19.33 17.64 0.30
CA ALA A 434 20.25 16.80 -0.45
C ALA A 434 19.68 15.44 -0.90
N ALA A 435 18.49 15.07 -0.42
CA ALA A 435 17.86 13.79 -0.73
C ALA A 435 17.73 13.52 -2.24
N ASP A 436 18.05 12.31 -2.66
CA ASP A 436 17.95 11.90 -4.07
C ASP A 436 16.49 11.91 -4.57
N LEU A 437 15.52 11.64 -3.68
CA LEU A 437 14.10 11.72 -4.01
C LEU A 437 13.36 12.52 -2.93
N ALA A 438 12.44 13.39 -3.34
CA ALA A 438 11.50 14.08 -2.47
C ALA A 438 10.07 13.77 -2.91
N VAL A 439 9.24 13.28 -1.99
CA VAL A 439 7.84 12.90 -2.25
C VAL A 439 6.92 13.75 -1.37
N VAL A 440 5.89 14.32 -1.98
CA VAL A 440 4.86 15.10 -1.28
C VAL A 440 3.52 14.38 -1.34
N GLN A 441 2.70 14.52 -0.30
CA GLN A 441 1.32 14.06 -0.33
C GLN A 441 0.50 14.93 -1.30
N ALA A 442 -0.45 14.31 -2.01
CA ALA A 442 -1.38 15.07 -2.86
C ALA A 442 -2.19 16.10 -2.05
N GLN A 443 -2.55 15.78 -0.81
CA GLN A 443 -3.26 16.66 0.10
C GLN A 443 -2.47 17.93 0.40
N ASP A 444 -1.17 17.81 0.67
CA ASP A 444 -0.28 18.96 0.89
C ASP A 444 -0.17 19.82 -0.36
N LEU A 445 -0.01 19.20 -1.52
CA LEU A 445 0.04 19.91 -2.79
C LEU A 445 -1.24 20.73 -3.05
N LEU A 446 -2.40 20.21 -2.64
CA LEU A 446 -3.70 20.87 -2.75
C LEU A 446 -3.98 21.86 -1.61
N GLY A 447 -3.16 21.87 -0.55
CA GLY A 447 -3.32 22.72 0.62
C GLY A 447 -4.54 22.38 1.48
N LEU A 448 -4.87 21.09 1.55
CA LEU A 448 -5.96 20.55 2.36
C LEU A 448 -5.54 20.43 3.83
N GLY A 449 -6.51 20.27 4.72
CA GLY A 449 -6.33 20.13 6.15
C GLY A 449 -6.67 18.73 6.66
N HIS A 450 -6.97 18.65 7.96
CA HIS A 450 -7.28 17.42 8.70
C HIS A 450 -8.36 16.56 8.03
N GLU A 451 -9.36 17.18 7.41
CA GLU A 451 -10.48 16.51 6.72
C GLU A 451 -10.03 15.56 5.59
N SER A 452 -8.83 15.78 5.09
CA SER A 452 -8.25 14.96 4.00
C SER A 452 -7.22 13.94 4.46
N ARG A 453 -7.02 13.79 5.76
CA ARG A 453 -6.07 12.82 6.31
C ARG A 453 -6.43 11.41 5.88
N MET A 454 -5.42 10.66 5.39
CA MET A 454 -5.64 9.33 4.85
C MET A 454 -5.80 8.27 5.94
N ASN A 455 -4.93 8.31 6.94
CA ASN A 455 -4.94 7.34 8.04
C ASN A 455 -4.56 7.99 9.37
N THR A 456 -5.29 7.61 10.41
CA THR A 456 -4.91 7.88 11.81
C THR A 456 -4.54 6.55 12.45
N PRO A 457 -3.24 6.27 12.65
CA PRO A 457 -2.79 5.01 13.23
C PRO A 457 -3.50 4.67 14.55
N SER A 458 -3.75 3.38 14.78
CA SER A 458 -4.43 2.85 15.97
C SER A 458 -5.91 3.25 16.12
N THR A 459 -6.57 3.71 15.05
CA THR A 459 -8.01 3.98 15.03
C THR A 459 -8.73 3.03 14.07
N LEU A 460 -10.01 2.75 14.34
CA LEU A 460 -10.89 2.00 13.47
C LEU A 460 -11.96 2.92 12.89
N GLY A 461 -12.20 2.81 11.57
CA GLY A 461 -13.19 3.63 10.85
C GLY A 461 -12.70 5.03 10.50
N GLY A 462 -13.26 5.61 9.46
CA GLY A 462 -12.93 6.96 8.98
C GLY A 462 -11.60 7.08 8.23
N ASN A 463 -10.79 6.02 8.18
CA ASN A 463 -9.53 5.97 7.46
C ASN A 463 -9.72 5.53 6.00
N TRP A 464 -8.74 5.82 5.14
CA TRP A 464 -8.63 5.35 3.75
C TRP A 464 -9.73 5.88 2.81
N CYS A 465 -10.53 6.84 3.26
CA CYS A 465 -11.74 7.29 2.57
C CYS A 465 -11.50 8.49 1.65
N TRP A 466 -10.50 9.32 1.92
CA TRP A 466 -10.30 10.57 1.21
C TRP A 466 -10.11 10.39 -0.30
N ARG A 467 -10.74 11.30 -1.07
CA ARG A 467 -10.62 11.39 -2.53
C ARG A 467 -10.41 12.81 -2.98
N ALA A 468 -9.63 12.97 -4.04
CA ALA A 468 -9.48 14.25 -4.70
C ALA A 468 -10.73 14.61 -5.54
N GLU A 469 -11.13 15.87 -5.52
CA GLU A 469 -12.19 16.36 -6.39
C GLU A 469 -11.76 16.39 -7.86
N PRO A 470 -12.71 16.22 -8.80
CA PRO A 470 -12.40 16.35 -10.22
C PRO A 470 -11.83 17.74 -10.56
N GLY A 471 -10.76 17.76 -11.37
CA GLY A 471 -10.18 19.01 -11.91
C GLY A 471 -9.19 19.73 -11.00
N VAL A 472 -8.92 19.24 -9.78
CA VAL A 472 -7.94 19.88 -8.87
C VAL A 472 -6.50 19.76 -9.40
N PHE A 473 -6.15 18.68 -10.08
CA PHE A 473 -4.84 18.50 -10.74
C PHE A 473 -4.83 19.19 -12.11
N ASN A 474 -4.89 20.52 -12.09
CA ASN A 474 -5.03 21.33 -13.29
C ASN A 474 -3.69 21.90 -13.80
N THR A 475 -3.73 22.52 -14.98
CA THR A 475 -2.54 23.09 -15.64
C THR A 475 -1.88 24.21 -14.82
N ARG A 476 -2.64 24.99 -14.05
CA ARG A 476 -2.07 26.08 -13.21
C ARG A 476 -1.20 25.47 -12.10
N LEU A 477 -1.70 24.46 -11.42
CA LEU A 477 -0.98 23.75 -10.38
C LEU A 477 0.26 23.06 -10.97
N ALA A 478 0.11 22.36 -12.12
CA ALA A 478 1.22 21.73 -12.80
C ALA A 478 2.35 22.71 -13.13
N LYS A 479 2.02 23.89 -13.69
CA LYS A 479 3.03 24.92 -14.02
C LYS A 479 3.74 25.46 -12.78
N LYS A 480 3.00 25.68 -11.69
CA LYS A 480 3.59 26.14 -10.43
C LYS A 480 4.59 25.11 -9.90
N LEU A 481 4.19 23.82 -9.85
CA LEU A 481 5.04 22.74 -9.37
C LEU A 481 6.26 22.53 -10.28
N HIS A 482 6.08 22.61 -11.60
CA HIS A 482 7.19 22.50 -12.56
C HIS A 482 8.27 23.56 -12.30
N SER A 483 7.85 24.82 -12.08
CA SER A 483 8.78 25.91 -11.76
C SER A 483 9.58 25.66 -10.47
N GLU A 484 8.95 25.05 -9.45
CA GLU A 484 9.67 24.65 -8.23
C GLU A 484 10.66 23.50 -8.52
N MET A 485 10.27 22.52 -9.35
CA MET A 485 11.18 21.42 -9.73
C MET A 485 12.40 21.93 -10.50
N GLU A 486 12.21 22.88 -11.40
CA GLU A 486 13.27 23.56 -12.12
C GLU A 486 14.21 24.31 -11.14
N LEU A 487 13.63 25.14 -10.24
CA LEU A 487 14.38 25.91 -9.25
C LEU A 487 15.26 25.05 -8.36
N TYR A 488 14.75 23.89 -7.91
CA TYR A 488 15.48 23.00 -7.01
C TYR A 488 16.26 21.88 -7.73
N GLY A 489 16.35 21.92 -9.07
CA GLY A 489 17.09 20.93 -9.87
C GLY A 489 16.58 19.51 -9.68
N ARG A 490 15.24 19.34 -9.73
CA ARG A 490 14.54 18.06 -9.58
C ARG A 490 13.75 17.64 -10.81
N LEU A 491 13.86 18.39 -11.92
CA LEU A 491 13.28 17.97 -13.19
C LEU A 491 13.91 16.65 -13.65
N PRO A 492 13.14 15.73 -14.27
CA PRO A 492 13.70 14.57 -15.00
C PRO A 492 14.71 15.05 -16.04
N GLU A 493 15.79 14.26 -16.25
CA GLU A 493 16.77 14.50 -17.34
C GLU A 493 16.21 14.16 -18.69
#